data_cf0f0bc9aa2ea6303664f229ec08457e
#
_entry.id   cf0f0bc9aa2ea6303664f229ec08457e
#
_cell.length_a   1.000
_cell.length_b   1.000
_cell.length_c   1.000
_cell.angle_alpha   90.00
_cell.angle_beta   90.00
_cell.angle_gamma   90.00
#
_symmetry.space_group_name_H-M   'P 1'
#
loop_
_entity.id
_entity.type
_entity.pdbx_description
1 polymer ?
#
loop_
_entity_poly.entity_id
_entity_poly.type
_entity_poly.pdbx_seq_one_letter_code
_entity_poly.pdbx_strand_id
1 'polypeptide(L)'
;QAGEVTGGQRAAATPPRRPALPIGDVDGERASSRSTGVGELDRVLGGGIVPGAVILLAGEPGVGKSTLLLDVAAKAARTAASSGRGPVLYVTGEESAAQVRGRAERIGALEPNLLIADETELGIVLGHVEASAPSLLIVDSVQTISSAQVEGGAGGVAQVRAVAASLIRVA
;
A
#
# COMPACT_ATOMS: atom_id res chain seq x y z
N GLN A 1 4.46 48.24 24.47
CA GLN A 1 5.31 47.04 24.48
C GLN A 1 5.01 46.23 23.23
N ALA A 2 5.95 46.25 22.30
CA ALA A 2 5.88 45.46 21.05
C ALA A 2 6.24 44.01 21.37
N GLY A 3 5.33 43.07 21.05
CA GLY A 3 5.60 41.66 21.18
C GLY A 3 6.54 41.20 20.08
N GLU A 4 7.68 40.60 20.46
CA GLU A 4 8.60 39.91 19.57
C GLU A 4 7.91 38.73 18.89
N VAL A 5 7.82 38.76 17.57
CA VAL A 5 7.47 37.63 16.74
C VAL A 5 8.68 36.72 16.69
N THR A 6 8.62 35.61 17.44
CA THR A 6 9.63 34.54 17.39
C THR A 6 9.73 34.00 15.98
N GLY A 7 10.84 34.29 15.30
CA GLY A 7 11.14 33.81 13.97
C GLY A 7 11.21 32.27 13.94
N GLY A 8 10.33 31.63 13.17
CA GLY A 8 10.38 30.19 12.92
C GLY A 8 11.75 29.83 12.34
N GLN A 9 12.41 28.82 12.93
CA GLN A 9 13.67 28.27 12.43
C GLN A 9 13.48 27.82 10.98
N ARG A 10 14.15 28.48 10.05
CA ARG A 10 14.21 28.03 8.65
C ARG A 10 15.01 26.73 8.59
N ALA A 11 14.47 25.72 7.94
CA ALA A 11 15.18 24.48 7.68
C ALA A 11 16.48 24.80 6.92
N ALA A 12 17.60 24.24 7.39
CA ALA A 12 18.88 24.39 6.69
C ALA A 12 18.85 23.61 5.37
N ALA A 13 19.41 24.21 4.32
CA ALA A 13 19.54 23.52 3.04
C ALA A 13 20.53 22.35 3.18
N THR A 14 20.12 21.17 2.72
CA THR A 14 20.97 19.99 2.66
C THR A 14 21.24 19.66 1.19
N PRO A 15 22.46 19.26 0.82
CA PRO A 15 22.76 18.88 -0.56
C PRO A 15 21.83 17.76 -1.03
N PRO A 16 21.28 17.85 -2.25
CA PRO A 16 20.42 16.83 -2.78
C PRO A 16 21.20 15.53 -3.02
N ARG A 17 20.58 14.39 -2.74
CA ARG A 17 21.19 13.06 -3.01
C ARG A 17 21.33 12.78 -4.51
N ARG A 18 20.50 13.39 -5.33
CA ARG A 18 20.55 13.34 -6.81
C ARG A 18 20.28 14.73 -7.35
N PRO A 19 20.96 15.14 -8.43
CA PRO A 19 20.66 16.42 -9.08
C PRO A 19 19.25 16.40 -9.69
N ALA A 20 18.63 17.57 -9.76
CA ALA A 20 17.40 17.72 -10.55
C ALA A 20 17.71 17.50 -12.03
N LEU A 21 16.83 16.81 -12.75
CA LEU A 21 16.93 16.55 -14.17
C LEU A 21 15.82 17.27 -14.91
N PRO A 22 16.01 17.64 -16.18
CA PRO A 22 14.91 18.02 -17.05
C PRO A 22 13.86 16.92 -17.13
N ILE A 23 12.58 17.29 -17.14
CA ILE A 23 11.50 16.30 -17.12
C ILE A 23 11.55 15.32 -18.32
N GLY A 24 12.04 15.77 -19.45
CA GLY A 24 12.22 14.93 -20.65
C GLY A 24 13.33 13.89 -20.54
N ASP A 25 14.27 14.07 -19.60
CA ASP A 25 15.38 13.14 -19.36
C ASP A 25 15.04 12.10 -18.29
N VAL A 26 13.82 12.16 -17.71
CA VAL A 26 13.35 11.18 -16.76
C VAL A 26 12.92 9.93 -17.50
N ASP A 27 13.49 8.77 -17.13
CA ASP A 27 13.13 7.47 -17.70
C ASP A 27 11.64 7.16 -17.51
N GLY A 28 10.88 7.23 -18.61
CA GLY A 28 9.44 6.98 -18.63
C GLY A 28 9.05 5.49 -18.58
N GLU A 29 9.98 4.56 -18.85
CA GLU A 29 9.68 3.13 -18.82
C GLU A 29 9.31 2.63 -17.42
N ARG A 30 9.85 3.26 -16.37
CA ARG A 30 9.48 2.98 -14.98
C ARG A 30 8.08 3.43 -14.60
N ALA A 31 7.46 4.29 -15.39
CA ALA A 31 6.11 4.80 -15.20
C ALA A 31 5.03 3.99 -15.93
N SER A 32 5.37 2.87 -16.57
CA SER A 32 4.37 2.03 -17.24
C SER A 32 3.40 1.42 -16.24
N SER A 33 2.11 1.67 -16.42
CA SER A 33 1.06 1.12 -15.58
C SER A 33 0.92 -0.38 -15.80
N ARG A 34 0.57 -1.09 -14.74
CA ARG A 34 0.28 -2.53 -14.74
C ARG A 34 -1.21 -2.72 -14.51
N SER A 35 -1.89 -3.39 -15.43
CA SER A 35 -3.31 -3.69 -15.27
C SER A 35 -3.59 -4.43 -13.96
N THR A 36 -4.64 -4.02 -13.27
CA THR A 36 -5.16 -4.71 -12.09
C THR A 36 -5.94 -5.97 -12.46
N GLY A 37 -6.28 -6.15 -13.74
CA GLY A 37 -7.18 -7.17 -14.23
C GLY A 37 -8.66 -6.86 -13.98
N VAL A 38 -8.98 -5.68 -13.44
CA VAL A 38 -10.33 -5.16 -13.24
C VAL A 38 -10.50 -3.91 -14.11
N GLY A 39 -11.18 -4.03 -15.24
CA GLY A 39 -11.22 -2.98 -16.26
C GLY A 39 -11.74 -1.63 -15.79
N GLU A 40 -12.77 -1.61 -14.91
CA GLU A 40 -13.26 -0.36 -14.32
C GLU A 40 -12.25 0.29 -13.40
N LEU A 41 -11.51 -0.50 -12.62
CA LEU A 41 -10.45 0.04 -11.76
C LEU A 41 -9.30 0.57 -12.61
N ASP A 42 -8.89 -0.15 -13.65
CA ASP A 42 -7.85 0.29 -14.57
C ASP A 42 -8.24 1.60 -15.27
N ARG A 43 -9.52 1.75 -15.66
CA ARG A 43 -10.03 2.99 -16.25
C ARG A 43 -9.90 4.18 -15.30
N VAL A 44 -10.23 3.98 -14.02
CA VAL A 44 -10.11 5.03 -12.98
C VAL A 44 -8.64 5.37 -12.69
N LEU A 45 -7.76 4.37 -12.74
CA LEU A 45 -6.33 4.52 -12.48
C LEU A 45 -5.52 4.96 -13.71
N GLY A 46 -6.17 5.21 -14.86
CA GLY A 46 -5.48 5.64 -16.07
C GLY A 46 -4.67 4.52 -16.74
N GLY A 47 -5.10 3.27 -16.59
CA GLY A 47 -4.48 2.09 -17.22
C GLY A 47 -3.93 1.05 -16.24
N GLY A 48 -3.99 1.31 -14.94
CA GLY A 48 -3.54 0.38 -13.91
C GLY A 48 -2.64 0.99 -12.85
N ILE A 49 -1.91 0.16 -12.12
CA ILE A 49 -1.04 0.57 -11.00
C ILE A 49 0.36 0.85 -11.53
N VAL A 50 0.88 2.05 -11.27
CA VAL A 50 2.28 2.41 -11.55
C VAL A 50 3.16 1.88 -10.41
N PRO A 51 4.33 1.25 -10.69
CA PRO A 51 5.27 0.83 -9.66
C PRO A 51 5.66 1.98 -8.73
N GLY A 52 5.66 1.73 -7.42
CA GLY A 52 5.91 2.73 -6.38
C GLY A 52 4.71 3.66 -6.11
N ALA A 53 3.58 3.49 -6.78
CA ALA A 53 2.36 4.24 -6.47
C ALA A 53 1.69 3.70 -5.21
N VAL A 54 1.16 4.60 -4.41
CA VAL A 54 0.31 4.27 -3.26
C VAL A 54 -1.11 4.75 -3.54
N ILE A 55 -2.06 3.83 -3.46
CA ILE A 55 -3.46 4.07 -3.78
C ILE A 55 -4.29 3.87 -2.51
N LEU A 56 -5.09 4.87 -2.15
CA LEU A 56 -6.07 4.76 -1.08
C LEU A 56 -7.46 4.49 -1.66
N LEU A 57 -8.00 3.31 -1.35
CA LEU A 57 -9.39 2.97 -1.66
C LEU A 57 -10.27 3.28 -0.45
N ALA A 58 -11.08 4.34 -0.57
CA ALA A 58 -12.02 4.76 0.46
C ALA A 58 -13.47 4.48 0.04
N GLY A 59 -14.34 4.30 1.02
CA GLY A 59 -15.78 4.09 0.80
C GLY A 59 -16.45 3.57 2.06
N GLU A 60 -17.78 3.57 2.06
CA GLU A 60 -18.58 3.09 3.20
C GLU A 60 -18.36 1.61 3.50
N PRO A 61 -18.56 1.17 4.75
CA PRO A 61 -18.57 -0.24 5.10
C PRO A 61 -19.59 -1.02 4.25
N GLY A 62 -19.24 -2.26 3.86
CA GLY A 62 -20.17 -3.14 3.13
C GLY A 62 -20.29 -2.92 1.62
N VAL A 63 -19.65 -1.89 1.04
CA VAL A 63 -19.72 -1.63 -0.43
C VAL A 63 -18.83 -2.58 -1.26
N GLY A 64 -18.19 -3.56 -0.65
CA GLY A 64 -17.42 -4.59 -1.38
C GLY A 64 -15.94 -4.27 -1.59
N LYS A 65 -15.36 -3.29 -0.88
CA LYS A 65 -13.93 -2.93 -0.98
C LYS A 65 -13.01 -4.14 -0.81
N SER A 66 -13.15 -4.87 0.28
CA SER A 66 -12.31 -6.05 0.59
C SER A 66 -12.44 -7.16 -0.46
N THR A 67 -13.62 -7.36 -1.04
CA THR A 67 -13.83 -8.33 -2.13
C THR A 67 -13.14 -7.86 -3.42
N LEU A 68 -13.25 -6.56 -3.76
CA LEU A 68 -12.54 -5.97 -4.89
C LEU A 68 -11.02 -6.08 -4.70
N LEU A 69 -10.51 -5.74 -3.53
CA LEU A 69 -9.07 -5.83 -3.22
C LEU A 69 -8.55 -7.26 -3.33
N LEU A 70 -9.34 -8.25 -2.89
CA LEU A 70 -8.96 -9.66 -2.98
C LEU A 70 -8.98 -10.17 -4.42
N ASP A 71 -9.92 -9.74 -5.26
CA ASP A 71 -9.95 -10.04 -6.69
C ASP A 71 -8.75 -9.44 -7.42
N VAL A 72 -8.43 -8.17 -7.15
CA VAL A 72 -7.22 -7.49 -7.65
C VAL A 72 -5.96 -8.23 -7.20
N ALA A 73 -5.88 -8.62 -5.92
CA ALA A 73 -4.74 -9.35 -5.37
C ALA A 73 -4.50 -10.67 -6.12
N ALA A 74 -5.55 -11.46 -6.35
CA ALA A 74 -5.46 -12.73 -7.06
C ALA A 74 -5.02 -12.55 -8.52
N LYS A 75 -5.61 -11.60 -9.23
CA LYS A 75 -5.25 -11.30 -10.63
C LYS A 75 -3.81 -10.80 -10.75
N ALA A 76 -3.39 -9.91 -9.84
CA ALA A 76 -2.01 -9.44 -9.77
C ALA A 76 -1.02 -10.59 -9.44
N ALA A 77 -1.37 -11.48 -8.50
CA ALA A 77 -0.55 -12.64 -8.13
C ALA A 77 -0.34 -13.60 -9.33
N ARG A 78 -1.40 -13.85 -10.09
CA ARG A 78 -1.35 -14.65 -11.32
C ARG A 78 -0.42 -14.03 -12.36
N THR A 79 -0.56 -12.72 -12.59
CA THR A 79 0.28 -11.98 -13.54
C THR A 79 1.73 -11.89 -13.05
N ALA A 80 1.95 -11.71 -11.75
CA ALA A 80 3.29 -11.68 -11.17
C ALA A 80 4.01 -13.03 -11.35
N ALA A 81 3.32 -14.14 -11.10
CA ALA A 81 3.86 -15.48 -11.29
C ALA A 81 4.32 -15.73 -12.75
N SER A 82 3.49 -15.35 -13.74
CA SER A 82 3.84 -15.51 -15.17
C SER A 82 4.97 -14.58 -15.63
N SER A 83 5.22 -13.49 -14.91
CA SER A 83 6.24 -12.47 -15.24
C SER A 83 7.52 -12.60 -14.40
N GLY A 84 7.65 -13.62 -13.56
CA GLY A 84 8.79 -13.81 -12.66
C GLY A 84 8.95 -12.71 -11.59
N ARG A 85 7.86 -12.01 -11.25
CA ARG A 85 7.86 -10.97 -10.20
C ARG A 85 7.56 -11.57 -8.84
N GLY A 86 7.92 -10.83 -7.78
CA GLY A 86 7.62 -11.20 -6.40
C GLY A 86 6.12 -11.44 -6.15
N PRO A 87 5.77 -12.09 -5.04
CA PRO A 87 4.39 -12.41 -4.70
C PRO A 87 3.54 -11.14 -4.47
N VAL A 88 2.24 -11.32 -4.32
CA VAL A 88 1.34 -10.31 -3.77
C VAL A 88 1.15 -10.61 -2.29
N LEU A 89 1.30 -9.61 -1.43
CA LEU A 89 1.05 -9.72 0.00
C LEU A 89 -0.25 -8.99 0.36
N TYR A 90 -1.21 -9.74 0.91
CA TYR A 90 -2.46 -9.21 1.45
C TYR A 90 -2.40 -9.24 2.98
N VAL A 91 -2.43 -8.06 3.59
CA VAL A 91 -2.47 -7.90 5.04
C VAL A 91 -3.90 -7.59 5.46
N THR A 92 -4.44 -8.40 6.36
CA THR A 92 -5.75 -8.17 6.97
C THR A 92 -5.59 -7.86 8.45
N GLY A 93 -6.29 -6.83 8.93
CA GLY A 93 -6.32 -6.46 10.34
C GLY A 93 -7.71 -6.53 10.95
N GLU A 94 -8.75 -6.80 10.14
CA GLU A 94 -10.15 -6.91 10.60
C GLU A 94 -10.63 -8.36 10.60
N GLU A 95 -10.23 -9.13 9.61
CA GLU A 95 -10.64 -10.51 9.42
C GLU A 95 -9.47 -11.46 9.62
N SER A 96 -9.72 -12.64 10.16
CA SER A 96 -8.70 -13.69 10.24
C SER A 96 -8.30 -14.20 8.86
N ALA A 97 -7.09 -14.72 8.74
CA ALA A 97 -6.60 -15.33 7.50
C ALA A 97 -7.56 -16.42 6.98
N ALA A 98 -8.21 -17.18 7.88
CA ALA A 98 -9.18 -18.21 7.51
C ALA A 98 -10.45 -17.62 6.88
N GLN A 99 -10.95 -16.49 7.37
CA GLN A 99 -12.11 -15.80 6.81
C GLN A 99 -11.82 -15.24 5.41
N VAL A 100 -10.65 -14.60 5.25
CA VAL A 100 -10.20 -14.10 3.93
C VAL A 100 -10.00 -15.26 2.96
N ARG A 101 -9.39 -16.38 3.39
CA ARG A 101 -9.26 -17.58 2.55
C ARG A 101 -10.61 -18.11 2.10
N GLY A 102 -11.60 -18.21 3.00
CA GLY A 102 -12.95 -18.65 2.64
C GLY A 102 -13.65 -17.71 1.64
N ARG A 103 -13.38 -16.41 1.71
CA ARG A 103 -13.83 -15.44 0.71
C ARG A 103 -13.11 -15.65 -0.62
N ALA A 104 -11.79 -15.83 -0.61
CA ALA A 104 -10.99 -16.11 -1.79
C ALA A 104 -11.49 -17.35 -2.55
N GLU A 105 -11.82 -18.42 -1.82
CA GLU A 105 -12.36 -19.64 -2.39
C GLU A 105 -13.69 -19.40 -3.13
N ARG A 106 -14.61 -18.62 -2.52
CA ARG A 106 -15.91 -18.30 -3.13
C ARG A 106 -15.81 -17.49 -4.43
N ILE A 107 -14.78 -16.67 -4.59
CA ILE A 107 -14.59 -15.83 -5.79
C ILE A 107 -13.53 -16.39 -6.75
N GLY A 108 -12.99 -17.59 -6.50
CA GLY A 108 -11.95 -18.18 -7.33
C GLY A 108 -10.61 -17.47 -7.27
N ALA A 109 -10.26 -16.87 -6.12
CA ALA A 109 -9.07 -16.06 -5.89
C ALA A 109 -7.96 -16.82 -5.12
N LEU A 110 -7.98 -18.14 -5.11
CA LEU A 110 -6.92 -18.95 -4.50
C LEU A 110 -5.73 -19.06 -5.46
N GLU A 111 -4.71 -18.25 -5.24
CA GLU A 111 -3.49 -18.22 -6.06
C GLU A 111 -2.25 -18.57 -5.22
N PRO A 112 -1.36 -19.44 -5.69
CA PRO A 112 -0.15 -19.83 -4.94
C PRO A 112 0.78 -18.64 -4.64
N ASN A 113 0.76 -17.62 -5.49
CA ASN A 113 1.60 -16.43 -5.38
C ASN A 113 0.90 -15.28 -4.62
N LEU A 114 -0.25 -15.53 -4.00
CA LEU A 114 -0.96 -14.63 -3.12
C LEU A 114 -0.73 -15.04 -1.67
N LEU A 115 0.06 -14.25 -0.96
CA LEU A 115 0.37 -14.43 0.45
C LEU A 115 -0.62 -13.65 1.32
N ILE A 116 -0.96 -14.18 2.48
CA ILE A 116 -1.82 -13.51 3.46
C ILE A 116 -1.11 -13.41 4.81
N ALA A 117 -1.23 -12.26 5.46
CA ALA A 117 -0.83 -12.04 6.83
C ALA A 117 -2.01 -11.44 7.62
N ASP A 118 -2.27 -11.99 8.81
CA ASP A 118 -3.29 -11.53 9.76
C ASP A 118 -2.54 -10.76 10.85
N GLU A 119 -2.37 -9.44 10.64
CA GLU A 119 -1.50 -8.61 11.45
C GLU A 119 -2.08 -7.22 11.68
N THR A 120 -1.88 -6.69 12.90
CA THR A 120 -2.31 -5.35 13.28
C THR A 120 -1.18 -4.45 13.76
N GLU A 121 0.06 -4.95 13.76
CA GLU A 121 1.24 -4.19 14.16
C GLU A 121 2.12 -3.86 12.94
N LEU A 122 2.37 -2.56 12.74
CA LEU A 122 3.14 -2.06 11.59
C LEU A 122 4.53 -2.70 11.48
N GLY A 123 5.23 -2.88 12.62
CA GLY A 123 6.56 -3.48 12.62
C GLY A 123 6.57 -4.89 12.03
N ILE A 124 5.54 -5.69 12.35
CA ILE A 124 5.39 -7.05 11.82
C ILE A 124 5.01 -7.02 10.34
N VAL A 125 4.11 -6.11 9.95
CA VAL A 125 3.75 -5.91 8.53
C VAL A 125 4.99 -5.59 7.69
N LEU A 126 5.85 -4.67 8.16
CA LEU A 126 7.10 -4.33 7.48
C LEU A 126 8.07 -5.52 7.41
N GLY A 127 8.14 -6.35 8.46
CA GLY A 127 8.90 -7.61 8.46
C GLY A 127 8.42 -8.59 7.39
N HIS A 128 7.11 -8.72 7.18
CA HIS A 128 6.56 -9.51 6.07
C HIS A 128 6.91 -8.95 4.70
N VAL A 129 6.91 -7.62 4.55
CA VAL A 129 7.33 -6.95 3.29
C VAL A 129 8.79 -7.25 2.98
N GLU A 130 9.69 -7.10 3.97
CA GLU A 130 11.12 -7.40 3.80
C GLU A 130 11.36 -8.87 3.46
N ALA A 131 10.68 -9.78 4.13
CA ALA A 131 10.87 -11.22 3.95
C ALA A 131 10.35 -11.73 2.60
N SER A 132 9.23 -11.18 2.10
CA SER A 132 8.58 -11.66 0.87
C SER A 132 8.91 -10.84 -0.37
N ALA A 133 9.44 -9.63 -0.23
CA ALA A 133 9.71 -8.68 -1.32
C ALA A 133 8.53 -8.63 -2.33
N PRO A 134 7.32 -8.26 -1.90
CA PRO A 134 6.13 -8.38 -2.73
C PRO A 134 6.15 -7.39 -3.90
N SER A 135 5.57 -7.79 -5.03
CA SER A 135 5.34 -6.90 -6.17
C SER A 135 4.12 -6.00 -6.01
N LEU A 136 3.25 -6.32 -5.07
CA LEU A 136 2.08 -5.54 -4.64
C LEU A 136 1.79 -5.85 -3.17
N LEU A 137 1.61 -4.81 -2.37
CA LEU A 137 1.12 -4.89 -1.00
C LEU A 137 -0.31 -4.34 -0.94
N ILE A 138 -1.21 -5.08 -0.33
CA ILE A 138 -2.58 -4.65 -0.01
C ILE A 138 -2.74 -4.68 1.50
N VAL A 139 -3.28 -3.62 2.07
CA VAL A 139 -3.58 -3.52 3.52
C VAL A 139 -5.06 -3.22 3.70
N ASP A 140 -5.78 -4.14 4.32
CA ASP A 140 -7.22 -4.07 4.56
C ASP A 140 -7.55 -4.25 6.06
N SER A 141 -7.63 -3.16 6.82
CA SER A 141 -7.50 -1.77 6.42
C SER A 141 -6.37 -1.06 7.18
N VAL A 142 -5.91 0.06 6.67
CA VAL A 142 -4.90 0.90 7.34
C VAL A 142 -5.35 1.37 8.74
N GLN A 143 -6.66 1.42 8.99
CA GLN A 143 -7.25 1.83 10.26
C GLN A 143 -7.05 0.80 11.38
N THR A 144 -6.81 -0.45 11.05
CA THR A 144 -6.60 -1.53 12.03
C THR A 144 -5.14 -1.73 12.38
N ILE A 145 -4.23 -1.14 11.61
CA ILE A 145 -2.80 -1.22 11.86
C ILE A 145 -2.38 -0.13 12.86
N SER A 146 -1.57 -0.50 13.83
CA SER A 146 -1.00 0.41 14.83
C SER A 146 0.52 0.43 14.74
N SER A 147 1.10 1.57 15.13
CA SER A 147 2.55 1.74 15.27
C SER A 147 2.88 1.94 16.75
N ALA A 148 3.78 1.14 17.29
CA ALA A 148 4.27 1.28 18.66
C ALA A 148 5.04 2.60 18.90
N GLN A 149 5.42 3.30 17.83
CA GLN A 149 6.16 4.57 17.89
C GLN A 149 5.25 5.80 18.05
N VAL A 150 3.92 5.61 18.01
CA VAL A 150 2.95 6.70 18.06
C VAL A 150 1.91 6.41 19.14
N GLU A 151 1.65 7.40 19.98
CA GLU A 151 0.62 7.29 21.02
C GLU A 151 -0.79 7.21 20.42
N GLY A 152 -1.67 6.49 21.13
CA GLY A 152 -3.08 6.33 20.75
C GLY A 152 -3.38 4.96 20.17
N GLY A 153 -4.67 4.62 20.13
CA GLY A 153 -5.16 3.36 19.59
C GLY A 153 -5.19 3.35 18.06
N ALA A 154 -5.22 2.14 17.48
CA ALA A 154 -5.44 1.93 16.05
C ALA A 154 -6.67 2.72 15.56
N GLY A 155 -6.62 3.22 14.33
CA GLY A 155 -7.69 4.05 13.75
C GLY A 155 -7.67 5.52 14.15
N GLY A 156 -6.91 5.91 15.16
CA GLY A 156 -6.69 7.33 15.49
C GLY A 156 -5.94 8.06 14.37
N VAL A 157 -6.23 9.35 14.18
CA VAL A 157 -5.65 10.15 13.07
C VAL A 157 -4.12 10.11 13.06
N ALA A 158 -3.48 10.21 14.23
CA ALA A 158 -2.02 10.16 14.35
C ALA A 158 -1.48 8.78 13.92
N GLN A 159 -2.12 7.71 14.35
CA GLN A 159 -1.78 6.33 14.01
C GLN A 159 -1.93 6.08 12.50
N VAL A 160 -3.08 6.41 11.92
CA VAL A 160 -3.33 6.23 10.47
C VAL A 160 -2.31 7.01 9.62
N ARG A 161 -1.98 8.26 10.02
CA ARG A 161 -0.94 9.05 9.34
C ARG A 161 0.44 8.40 9.42
N ALA A 162 0.84 7.91 10.59
CA ALA A 162 2.15 7.29 10.78
C ALA A 162 2.26 5.98 9.99
N VAL A 163 1.23 5.15 10.02
CA VAL A 163 1.16 3.90 9.26
C VAL A 163 1.23 4.19 7.76
N ALA A 164 0.38 5.10 7.25
CA ALA A 164 0.39 5.48 5.83
C ALA A 164 1.76 6.03 5.40
N ALA A 165 2.37 6.92 6.19
CA ALA A 165 3.69 7.47 5.90
C ALA A 165 4.78 6.39 5.86
N SER A 166 4.68 5.34 6.67
CA SER A 166 5.63 4.22 6.66
C SER A 166 5.43 3.32 5.45
N LEU A 167 4.19 3.01 5.08
CA LEU A 167 3.88 2.23 3.89
C LEU A 167 4.28 2.96 2.60
N ILE A 168 4.09 4.28 2.53
CA ILE A 168 4.55 5.11 1.38
C ILE A 168 6.07 5.05 1.21
N ARG A 169 6.83 4.92 2.30
CA ARG A 169 8.31 4.87 2.22
C ARG A 169 8.85 3.54 1.70
N VAL A 170 8.08 2.47 1.79
CA VAL A 170 8.50 1.13 1.34
C VAL A 170 7.93 0.76 -0.03
N ALA A 171 7.00 1.57 -0.57
CA ALA A 171 6.48 1.45 -1.94
C ALA A 171 7.49 2.00 -2.95
#